data_e0f7f31b2742d06dbcfe000a7fc86b16
#
_entry.id   e0f7f31b2742d06dbcfe000a7fc86b16
#
_cell.length_a   1.000
_cell.length_b   1.000
_cell.length_c   1.000
_cell.angle_alpha   90.00
_cell.angle_beta   90.00
_cell.angle_gamma   90.00
#
_symmetry.space_group_name_H-M   'P 1'
#
loop_
_entity.id
_entity.type
_entity.pdbx_description
1 polymer ?
#
loop_
_entity_poly.entity_id
_entity_poly.type
_entity_poly.pdbx_seq_one_letter_code
_entity_poly.pdbx_strand_id
1 'polypeptide(L)'
;MYIKKKYFQAFLVLILILNHSEGLPCTTAVVSGKATNDGRPLLLKNRDTGELQNRIVFFSDGKYRFIGLVNSPDKNNHEVWVGFNEAGFGIMNSASYNLKSSDDTTKISDLEGVIMKMALDKCATVDDFEKMLEDLPKPLGVEANFGVIDAYGGAAYFETNNFDYIKYDVNDPDIAPEGYLIRTNYSFAGKENKGYGYIRYATAAGLFENQIKDGKISFEFLINDVPRCLVHSFTNTDLAENLPESVNDKDYVYFRDYIPRYSTSAAVVVQGIKEDESPLLTTMWTILGFPLTSVTIPLWLADDGSLPAILMGNESGNAPLCDLALQLKDKVFSSQNDARENYINVSALMNKENTGVYQKIIPVEEQIMKHALKSLDKWRSSGLVENEIKKFYQWIDATVIENINSKLKIEN
;
A
#
# COMPACT_ATOMS: atom_id res chain seq x y z
N MET A 1 58.67 50.76 6.45
CA MET A 1 57.33 50.63 7.04
C MET A 1 56.58 49.59 6.23
N TYR A 2 56.60 48.35 6.68
CA TYR A 2 56.03 47.17 5.98
C TYR A 2 54.55 46.97 6.39
N ILE A 3 53.65 47.10 5.46
CA ILE A 3 52.24 46.76 5.67
C ILE A 3 52.07 45.32 5.25
N LYS A 4 51.86 44.42 6.22
CA LYS A 4 51.47 43.01 5.98
C LYS A 4 50.00 42.97 5.56
N LYS A 5 49.71 42.56 4.32
CA LYS A 5 48.35 42.13 3.87
C LYS A 5 48.05 40.79 4.47
N LYS A 6 47.07 40.74 5.38
CA LYS A 6 46.43 39.51 5.82
C LYS A 6 45.42 39.06 4.76
N TYR A 7 45.69 37.93 4.14
CA TYR A 7 44.68 37.24 3.32
C TYR A 7 43.73 36.53 4.26
N PHE A 8 42.51 37.02 4.26
CA PHE A 8 41.36 36.36 4.89
C PHE A 8 40.89 35.28 3.90
N GLN A 9 41.32 34.01 4.09
CA GLN A 9 40.74 32.88 3.41
C GLN A 9 39.37 32.59 4.00
N ALA A 10 38.31 33.00 3.30
CA ALA A 10 36.96 32.54 3.57
C ALA A 10 36.88 31.05 3.21
N PHE A 11 36.90 30.20 4.22
CA PHE A 11 36.61 28.78 4.08
C PHE A 11 35.12 28.65 3.82
N LEU A 12 34.69 28.59 2.55
CA LEU A 12 33.34 28.29 2.14
C LEU A 12 33.11 26.81 2.43
N VAL A 13 32.56 26.50 3.62
CA VAL A 13 32.07 25.18 3.91
C VAL A 13 30.80 25.00 3.08
N LEU A 14 30.96 24.40 1.91
CA LEU A 14 29.86 23.90 1.12
C LEU A 14 29.24 22.71 1.89
N ILE A 15 28.25 22.98 2.74
CA ILE A 15 27.44 21.94 3.30
C ILE A 15 26.64 21.37 2.11
N LEU A 16 27.16 20.32 1.51
CA LEU A 16 26.39 19.39 0.71
C LEU A 16 25.37 18.78 1.67
N ILE A 17 24.21 19.37 1.75
CA ILE A 17 23.01 18.68 2.20
C ILE A 17 22.81 17.59 1.15
N LEU A 18 23.40 16.43 1.40
CA LEU A 18 22.98 15.19 0.79
C LEU A 18 21.54 14.99 1.28
N ASN A 19 20.58 15.53 0.53
CA ASN A 19 19.26 14.98 0.55
C ASN A 19 19.42 13.51 0.10
N HIS A 20 19.71 12.65 1.06
CA HIS A 20 19.35 11.26 0.93
C HIS A 20 17.82 11.31 0.89
N SER A 21 17.24 11.32 -0.30
CA SER A 21 15.92 10.75 -0.49
C SER A 21 16.12 9.29 -0.06
N GLU A 22 15.92 9.02 1.24
CA GLU A 22 15.74 7.64 1.68
C GLU A 22 14.62 7.14 0.78
N GLY A 23 14.96 6.20 -0.11
CA GLY A 23 14.01 5.65 -1.04
C GLY A 23 12.75 5.26 -0.28
N LEU A 24 11.60 5.74 -0.71
CA LEU A 24 10.32 5.55 -0.04
C LEU A 24 9.92 4.07 -0.20
N PRO A 25 10.11 3.24 0.83
CA PRO A 25 10.10 1.80 0.67
C PRO A 25 8.69 1.22 0.88
N CYS A 26 8.17 0.51 -0.09
CA CYS A 26 6.94 -0.27 -0.02
C CYS A 26 7.22 -1.75 0.32
N THR A 27 6.18 -2.49 0.71
CA THR A 27 6.16 -3.96 0.74
C THR A 27 4.97 -4.41 -0.09
N THR A 28 5.19 -5.28 -1.06
CA THR A 28 4.18 -5.70 -2.03
C THR A 28 4.21 -7.21 -2.22
N ALA A 29 3.07 -7.79 -2.60
CA ALA A 29 2.97 -9.18 -3.01
C ALA A 29 1.98 -9.36 -4.15
N VAL A 30 2.27 -10.31 -5.03
CA VAL A 30 1.35 -10.86 -6.03
C VAL A 30 1.13 -12.32 -5.68
N VAL A 31 -0.13 -12.72 -5.60
CA VAL A 31 -0.53 -14.10 -5.26
C VAL A 31 -1.42 -14.65 -6.37
N SER A 32 -1.04 -15.80 -6.91
CA SER A 32 -1.84 -16.56 -7.88
C SER A 32 -3.12 -17.10 -7.22
N GLY A 33 -4.22 -17.14 -7.95
CA GLY A 33 -5.44 -17.81 -7.50
C GLY A 33 -5.25 -19.27 -7.11
N LYS A 34 -4.21 -19.95 -7.62
CA LYS A 34 -3.85 -21.32 -7.23
C LYS A 34 -3.43 -21.44 -5.76
N ALA A 35 -2.82 -20.37 -5.20
CA ALA A 35 -2.33 -20.31 -3.83
C ALA A 35 -3.35 -19.72 -2.85
N THR A 36 -4.48 -19.20 -3.32
CA THR A 36 -5.49 -18.57 -2.47
C THR A 36 -6.59 -19.56 -2.04
N ASN A 37 -7.21 -19.27 -0.88
CA ASN A 37 -8.30 -20.08 -0.33
C ASN A 37 -9.49 -20.18 -1.27
N ASP A 38 -9.79 -19.09 -1.95
CA ASP A 38 -10.99 -18.90 -2.74
C ASP A 38 -10.75 -18.91 -4.26
N GLY A 39 -9.52 -19.15 -4.71
CA GLY A 39 -9.17 -19.26 -6.13
C GLY A 39 -9.03 -17.91 -6.85
N ARG A 40 -9.07 -16.76 -6.14
CA ARG A 40 -8.94 -15.43 -6.72
C ARG A 40 -7.51 -14.91 -6.59
N PRO A 41 -6.90 -14.33 -7.63
CA PRO A 41 -5.59 -13.72 -7.51
C PRO A 41 -5.65 -12.48 -6.61
N LEU A 42 -4.54 -12.17 -5.93
CA LEU A 42 -4.45 -11.05 -5.00
C LEU A 42 -3.23 -10.18 -5.30
N LEU A 43 -3.40 -8.86 -5.17
CA LEU A 43 -2.30 -7.90 -5.05
C LEU A 43 -2.31 -7.31 -3.65
N LEU A 44 -1.14 -7.19 -3.04
CA LEU A 44 -0.93 -6.42 -1.81
C LEU A 44 0.02 -5.27 -2.06
N LYS A 45 -0.32 -4.09 -1.56
CA LYS A 45 0.60 -2.96 -1.41
C LYS A 45 0.50 -2.35 -0.03
N ASN A 46 1.56 -2.47 0.77
CA ASN A 46 1.80 -1.59 1.91
C ASN A 46 2.63 -0.42 1.39
N ARG A 47 2.01 0.76 1.34
CA ARG A 47 2.58 1.95 0.69
C ARG A 47 3.28 2.84 1.70
N ASP A 48 4.57 3.04 1.49
CA ASP A 48 5.35 4.02 2.23
C ASP A 48 5.71 5.20 1.31
N THR A 49 5.57 6.42 1.82
CA THR A 49 5.83 7.65 1.05
C THR A 49 6.04 8.84 1.97
N GLY A 50 6.71 9.89 1.46
CA GLY A 50 6.77 11.19 2.14
C GLY A 50 5.43 11.93 2.13
N GLU A 51 4.53 11.58 1.20
CA GLU A 51 3.18 12.13 1.15
C GLU A 51 2.20 11.22 1.89
N LEU A 52 1.83 11.61 3.10
CA LEU A 52 0.98 10.81 3.97
C LEU A 52 -0.51 10.96 3.68
N GLN A 53 -0.92 12.06 3.05
CA GLN A 53 -2.30 12.34 2.69
C GLN A 53 -2.68 11.68 1.38
N ASN A 54 -3.64 10.76 1.44
CA ASN A 54 -4.11 9.99 0.30
C ASN A 54 -5.64 10.02 0.23
N ARG A 55 -6.17 9.85 -0.98
CA ARG A 55 -7.60 9.71 -1.25
C ARG A 55 -7.84 8.73 -2.39
N ILE A 56 -9.08 8.31 -2.51
CA ILE A 56 -9.55 7.45 -3.61
C ILE A 56 -10.24 8.31 -4.65
N VAL A 57 -9.99 8.02 -5.92
CA VAL A 57 -10.58 8.71 -7.07
C VAL A 57 -11.16 7.68 -8.03
N PHE A 58 -12.34 8.00 -8.56
CA PHE A 58 -12.95 7.31 -9.69
C PHE A 58 -12.60 8.06 -10.99
N PHE A 59 -12.25 7.30 -12.02
CA PHE A 59 -11.88 7.78 -13.35
C PHE A 59 -12.81 7.15 -14.40
N SER A 60 -13.28 7.94 -15.37
CA SER A 60 -14.22 7.50 -16.40
C SER A 60 -13.98 8.14 -17.78
N ASP A 61 -12.86 8.82 -17.96
CA ASP A 61 -12.52 9.56 -19.17
C ASP A 61 -11.71 8.76 -20.21
N GLY A 62 -11.40 7.49 -19.91
CA GLY A 62 -10.61 6.59 -20.73
C GLY A 62 -11.38 5.42 -21.35
N LYS A 63 -10.62 4.38 -21.75
CA LYS A 63 -11.18 3.14 -22.33
C LYS A 63 -11.93 2.33 -21.26
N TYR A 64 -11.34 2.21 -20.06
CA TYR A 64 -11.94 1.54 -18.91
C TYR A 64 -12.14 2.52 -17.77
N ARG A 65 -13.28 2.39 -17.09
CA ARG A 65 -13.49 3.07 -15.79
C ARG A 65 -12.66 2.36 -14.72
N PHE A 66 -12.09 3.12 -13.81
CA PHE A 66 -11.26 2.55 -12.74
C PHE A 66 -11.31 3.37 -11.45
N ILE A 67 -10.91 2.71 -10.36
CA ILE A 67 -10.68 3.32 -9.05
C ILE A 67 -9.18 3.28 -8.77
N GLY A 68 -8.63 4.39 -8.27
CA GLY A 68 -7.22 4.48 -7.90
C GLY A 68 -6.97 5.28 -6.65
N LEU A 69 -5.91 4.88 -5.92
CA LEU A 69 -5.36 5.64 -4.81
C LEU A 69 -4.40 6.70 -5.35
N VAL A 70 -4.62 7.95 -4.96
CA VAL A 70 -3.82 9.10 -5.37
C VAL A 70 -3.33 9.89 -4.15
N ASN A 71 -2.25 10.66 -4.32
CA ASN A 71 -1.82 11.65 -3.34
C ASN A 71 -2.84 12.79 -3.27
N SER A 72 -3.23 13.23 -2.07
CA SER A 72 -4.19 14.34 -1.91
C SER A 72 -3.71 15.66 -2.52
N PRO A 73 -2.41 16.03 -2.47
CA PRO A 73 -1.89 17.22 -3.13
C PRO A 73 -1.90 17.16 -4.67
N ASP A 74 -1.97 15.98 -5.29
CA ASP A 74 -2.12 15.86 -6.74
C ASP A 74 -3.57 16.17 -7.16
N LYS A 75 -3.86 17.45 -7.28
CA LYS A 75 -5.21 17.97 -7.62
C LYS A 75 -5.69 17.55 -9.02
N ASN A 76 -4.77 17.23 -9.91
CA ASN A 76 -5.07 16.82 -11.28
C ASN A 76 -5.12 15.30 -11.46
N ASN A 77 -4.84 14.54 -10.39
CA ASN A 77 -4.82 13.07 -10.40
C ASN A 77 -3.93 12.52 -11.51
N HIS A 78 -2.73 13.06 -11.66
CA HIS A 78 -1.79 12.63 -12.70
C HIS A 78 -1.27 11.22 -12.44
N GLU A 79 -1.17 10.83 -11.16
CA GLU A 79 -0.54 9.60 -10.71
C GLU A 79 -1.52 8.75 -9.92
N VAL A 80 -1.47 7.44 -10.16
CA VAL A 80 -2.20 6.42 -9.38
C VAL A 80 -1.19 5.43 -8.82
N TRP A 81 -1.31 5.09 -7.54
CA TRP A 81 -0.32 4.29 -6.83
C TRP A 81 -0.75 2.84 -6.59
N VAL A 82 -2.02 2.53 -6.72
CA VAL A 82 -2.64 1.21 -6.77
C VAL A 82 -4.08 1.39 -7.20
N GLY A 83 -4.63 0.44 -7.94
CA GLY A 83 -6.02 0.48 -8.38
C GLY A 83 -6.44 -0.74 -9.17
N PHE A 84 -7.71 -0.73 -9.58
CA PHE A 84 -8.28 -1.73 -10.48
C PHE A 84 -9.34 -1.10 -11.38
N ASN A 85 -9.59 -1.71 -12.54
CA ASN A 85 -10.56 -1.23 -13.52
C ASN A 85 -11.74 -2.20 -13.72
N GLU A 86 -12.73 -1.76 -14.51
CA GLU A 86 -13.96 -2.51 -14.77
C GLU A 86 -13.75 -3.80 -15.59
N ALA A 87 -12.59 -3.97 -16.22
CA ALA A 87 -12.21 -5.23 -16.85
C ALA A 87 -11.64 -6.25 -15.86
N GLY A 88 -11.49 -5.89 -14.57
CA GLY A 88 -10.89 -6.73 -13.54
C GLY A 88 -9.36 -6.73 -13.54
N PHE A 89 -8.72 -5.84 -14.28
CA PHE A 89 -7.29 -5.62 -14.24
C PHE A 89 -6.92 -4.78 -13.03
N GLY A 90 -5.98 -5.28 -12.22
CA GLY A 90 -5.43 -4.59 -11.06
C GLY A 90 -3.93 -4.37 -11.20
N ILE A 91 -3.42 -3.24 -10.71
CA ILE A 91 -2.00 -2.89 -10.75
C ILE A 91 -1.56 -2.17 -9.48
N MET A 92 -0.33 -2.46 -9.04
CA MET A 92 0.40 -1.75 -7.98
C MET A 92 1.89 -1.73 -8.30
N ASN A 93 2.68 -0.94 -7.56
CA ASN A 93 4.14 -0.97 -7.67
C ASN A 93 4.85 -0.97 -6.30
N SER A 94 6.14 -1.29 -6.33
CA SER A 94 7.14 -0.79 -5.38
C SER A 94 8.31 -0.20 -6.16
N ALA A 95 8.80 0.99 -5.73
CA ALA A 95 10.02 1.54 -6.31
C ALA A 95 11.19 0.58 -6.08
N SER A 96 12.06 0.45 -7.07
CA SER A 96 13.31 -0.31 -6.98
C SER A 96 14.52 0.66 -7.00
N TYR A 97 15.66 0.22 -6.49
CA TYR A 97 16.85 1.05 -6.42
C TYR A 97 18.10 0.24 -6.80
N ASN A 98 17.95 -0.80 -7.59
CA ASN A 98 19.04 -1.67 -8.01
C ASN A 98 18.95 -2.19 -9.45
N LEU A 99 17.96 -1.74 -10.23
CA LEU A 99 17.77 -2.15 -11.63
C LEU A 99 18.53 -1.28 -12.62
N LYS A 100 18.84 -0.04 -12.23
CA LYS A 100 19.55 0.89 -13.11
C LYS A 100 20.96 0.37 -13.42
N SER A 101 21.30 0.21 -14.70
CA SER A 101 22.65 -0.17 -15.14
C SER A 101 23.67 0.89 -14.78
N SER A 102 24.95 0.50 -14.62
CA SER A 102 26.05 1.43 -14.28
C SER A 102 26.41 2.39 -15.41
N ASP A 103 26.11 2.01 -16.63
CA ASP A 103 26.33 2.79 -17.86
C ASP A 103 25.08 3.60 -18.26
N ASP A 104 23.93 3.38 -17.62
CA ASP A 104 22.74 4.19 -17.83
C ASP A 104 22.91 5.57 -17.16
N THR A 105 23.03 6.60 -17.97
CA THR A 105 23.13 8.01 -17.55
C THR A 105 21.79 8.74 -17.57
N THR A 106 20.69 8.06 -17.96
CA THR A 106 19.36 8.67 -18.02
C THR A 106 18.83 8.97 -16.62
N LYS A 107 17.91 9.94 -16.53
CA LYS A 107 17.26 10.29 -15.27
C LYS A 107 16.11 9.31 -14.98
N ILE A 108 15.98 8.89 -13.73
CA ILE A 108 14.74 8.34 -13.20
C ILE A 108 13.85 9.54 -12.85
N SER A 109 12.61 9.50 -13.27
CA SER A 109 11.65 10.62 -13.17
C SER A 109 10.41 10.28 -12.37
N ASP A 110 10.42 9.13 -11.67
CA ASP A 110 9.34 8.62 -10.81
C ASP A 110 7.98 8.57 -11.54
N LEU A 111 7.98 8.12 -12.81
CA LEU A 111 6.78 8.07 -13.65
C LEU A 111 5.92 6.82 -13.42
N GLU A 112 6.18 6.05 -12.39
CA GLU A 112 5.47 4.82 -12.05
C GLU A 112 3.97 5.06 -11.92
N GLY A 113 3.57 6.10 -11.19
CA GLY A 113 2.16 6.46 -11.00
C GLY A 113 1.45 6.85 -12.30
N VAL A 114 2.18 7.47 -13.24
CA VAL A 114 1.67 7.81 -14.57
C VAL A 114 1.46 6.54 -15.42
N ILE A 115 2.44 5.63 -15.41
CA ILE A 115 2.35 4.35 -16.12
C ILE A 115 1.19 3.51 -15.56
N MET A 116 1.02 3.44 -14.24
CA MET A 116 -0.08 2.69 -13.63
C MET A 116 -1.45 3.28 -13.96
N LYS A 117 -1.58 4.61 -13.97
CA LYS A 117 -2.82 5.26 -14.42
C LYS A 117 -3.15 4.93 -15.85
N MET A 118 -2.14 4.97 -16.73
CA MET A 118 -2.29 4.61 -18.14
C MET A 118 -2.66 3.13 -18.34
N ALA A 119 -2.09 2.23 -17.51
CA ALA A 119 -2.42 0.82 -17.54
C ALA A 119 -3.87 0.56 -17.12
N LEU A 120 -4.34 1.20 -16.04
CA LEU A 120 -5.72 1.11 -15.58
C LEU A 120 -6.72 1.60 -16.63
N ASP A 121 -6.35 2.64 -17.37
CA ASP A 121 -7.15 3.16 -18.47
C ASP A 121 -7.24 2.18 -19.68
N LYS A 122 -6.17 1.44 -20.00
CA LYS A 122 -6.03 0.79 -21.32
C LYS A 122 -5.98 -0.73 -21.28
N CYS A 123 -5.49 -1.35 -20.21
CA CYS A 123 -5.21 -2.77 -20.11
C CYS A 123 -6.39 -3.54 -19.50
N ALA A 124 -6.67 -4.73 -20.01
CA ALA A 124 -7.59 -5.70 -19.44
C ALA A 124 -6.86 -6.95 -18.94
N THR A 125 -5.66 -7.21 -19.44
CA THR A 125 -4.89 -8.42 -19.17
C THR A 125 -3.44 -8.10 -18.78
N VAL A 126 -2.75 -9.08 -18.19
CA VAL A 126 -1.30 -9.04 -17.96
C VAL A 126 -0.56 -8.82 -19.29
N ASP A 127 -0.99 -9.47 -20.38
CA ASP A 127 -0.36 -9.34 -21.70
C ASP A 127 -0.58 -7.94 -22.33
N ASP A 128 -1.74 -7.29 -22.06
CA ASP A 128 -1.95 -5.90 -22.46
C ASP A 128 -0.93 -4.97 -21.78
N PHE A 129 -0.64 -5.20 -20.49
CA PHE A 129 0.36 -4.40 -19.77
C PHE A 129 1.77 -4.64 -20.29
N GLU A 130 2.14 -5.89 -20.56
CA GLU A 130 3.42 -6.25 -21.16
C GLU A 130 3.59 -5.52 -22.50
N LYS A 131 2.61 -5.63 -23.38
CA LYS A 131 2.61 -4.93 -24.66
C LYS A 131 2.68 -3.42 -24.50
N MET A 132 1.97 -2.85 -23.53
CA MET A 132 2.05 -1.41 -23.26
C MET A 132 3.48 -0.99 -22.86
N LEU A 133 4.17 -1.76 -22.00
CA LEU A 133 5.56 -1.49 -21.64
C LEU A 133 6.50 -1.55 -22.86
N GLU A 134 6.27 -2.46 -23.80
CA GLU A 134 7.03 -2.56 -25.05
C GLU A 134 6.83 -1.34 -25.94
N ASP A 135 5.57 -0.92 -26.12
CA ASP A 135 5.16 0.16 -27.02
C ASP A 135 5.50 1.57 -26.50
N LEU A 136 5.71 1.74 -25.18
CA LEU A 136 6.03 3.04 -24.59
C LEU A 136 7.41 3.55 -25.02
N PRO A 137 7.55 4.87 -25.34
CA PRO A 137 8.83 5.48 -25.66
C PRO A 137 9.86 5.32 -24.54
N LYS A 138 11.10 5.03 -24.92
CA LYS A 138 12.23 4.91 -23.99
C LYS A 138 13.05 6.20 -23.96
N PRO A 139 13.64 6.62 -22.81
CA PRO A 139 13.59 5.95 -21.50
C PRO A 139 12.21 6.10 -20.83
N LEU A 140 11.77 5.07 -20.06
CA LEU A 140 10.49 5.07 -19.36
C LEU A 140 10.41 6.05 -18.18
N GLY A 141 11.55 6.44 -17.63
CA GLY A 141 11.64 7.31 -16.44
C GLY A 141 11.39 6.59 -15.12
N VAL A 142 11.46 5.25 -15.08
CA VAL A 142 11.13 4.43 -13.92
C VAL A 142 12.25 3.46 -13.52
N GLU A 143 12.20 3.06 -12.24
CA GLU A 143 12.92 1.93 -11.68
C GLU A 143 12.01 1.26 -10.63
N ALA A 144 11.25 0.23 -11.04
CA ALA A 144 10.14 -0.28 -10.25
C ALA A 144 9.84 -1.77 -10.45
N ASN A 145 9.19 -2.36 -9.46
CA ASN A 145 8.51 -3.64 -9.57
C ASN A 145 7.01 -3.36 -9.72
N PHE A 146 6.43 -3.56 -10.90
CA PHE A 146 5.00 -3.51 -11.10
C PHE A 146 4.40 -4.89 -10.87
N GLY A 147 3.39 -4.99 -10.01
CA GLY A 147 2.60 -6.20 -9.82
C GLY A 147 1.24 -6.02 -10.46
N VAL A 148 0.80 -7.02 -11.22
CA VAL A 148 -0.47 -7.00 -11.96
C VAL A 148 -1.24 -8.30 -11.79
N ILE A 149 -2.57 -8.19 -11.79
CA ILE A 149 -3.52 -9.31 -11.90
C ILE A 149 -4.61 -8.97 -12.92
N ASP A 150 -5.28 -9.99 -13.43
CA ASP A 150 -6.41 -9.80 -14.35
C ASP A 150 -7.59 -10.76 -14.08
N ALA A 151 -8.68 -10.54 -14.82
CA ALA A 151 -9.92 -11.31 -14.72
C ALA A 151 -9.79 -12.76 -15.22
N TYR A 152 -8.73 -13.09 -15.91
CA TYR A 152 -8.48 -14.41 -16.52
C TYR A 152 -7.51 -15.25 -15.66
N GLY A 153 -7.23 -14.80 -14.44
CA GLY A 153 -6.33 -15.48 -13.51
C GLY A 153 -4.86 -15.13 -13.73
N GLY A 154 -4.54 -14.20 -14.61
CA GLY A 154 -3.20 -13.66 -14.79
C GLY A 154 -2.68 -13.03 -13.51
N ALA A 155 -1.40 -13.31 -13.17
CA ALA A 155 -0.73 -12.76 -12.00
C ALA A 155 0.78 -12.67 -12.28
N ALA A 156 1.35 -11.48 -12.31
CA ALA A 156 2.76 -11.29 -12.66
C ALA A 156 3.40 -10.09 -11.97
N TYR A 157 4.74 -10.16 -11.81
CA TYR A 157 5.59 -8.99 -11.59
C TYR A 157 6.37 -8.64 -12.84
N PHE A 158 6.56 -7.32 -13.04
CA PHE A 158 7.46 -6.76 -14.04
C PHE A 158 8.51 -5.91 -13.32
N GLU A 159 9.74 -6.41 -13.24
CA GLU A 159 10.89 -5.66 -12.74
C GLU A 159 11.41 -4.78 -13.87
N THR A 160 11.09 -3.48 -13.84
CA THR A 160 11.17 -2.55 -14.96
C THR A 160 12.18 -1.45 -14.69
N ASN A 161 13.07 -1.19 -15.63
CA ASN A 161 13.96 -0.04 -15.67
C ASN A 161 13.63 0.89 -16.84
N ASN A 162 14.50 1.86 -17.13
CA ASN A 162 14.29 2.84 -18.20
C ASN A 162 14.14 2.24 -19.61
N PHE A 163 14.66 1.05 -19.87
CA PHE A 163 14.76 0.49 -21.22
C PHE A 163 14.12 -0.87 -21.38
N ASP A 164 14.17 -1.68 -20.33
CA ASP A 164 13.79 -3.08 -20.35
C ASP A 164 12.98 -3.47 -19.11
N TYR A 165 12.40 -4.65 -19.15
CA TYR A 165 11.75 -5.29 -18.02
C TYR A 165 12.05 -6.79 -17.98
N ILE A 166 11.88 -7.40 -16.80
CA ILE A 166 11.84 -8.86 -16.64
C ILE A 166 10.48 -9.22 -16.04
N LYS A 167 9.73 -10.07 -16.75
CA LYS A 167 8.45 -10.63 -16.29
C LYS A 167 8.67 -11.87 -15.46
N TYR A 168 7.97 -11.92 -14.33
CA TYR A 168 7.87 -13.08 -13.44
C TYR A 168 6.41 -13.50 -13.39
N ASP A 169 6.06 -14.57 -14.10
CA ASP A 169 4.70 -15.15 -14.04
C ASP A 169 4.52 -15.90 -12.74
N VAL A 170 3.61 -15.43 -11.88
CA VAL A 170 3.34 -16.03 -10.56
C VAL A 170 2.54 -17.34 -10.68
N ASN A 171 1.98 -17.63 -11.86
CA ASN A 171 1.33 -18.90 -12.15
C ASN A 171 2.29 -20.00 -12.59
N ASP A 172 3.55 -19.65 -12.92
CA ASP A 172 4.60 -20.60 -13.29
C ASP A 172 5.25 -21.20 -12.02
N PRO A 173 5.13 -22.51 -11.77
CA PRO A 173 5.71 -23.15 -10.60
C PRO A 173 7.24 -23.15 -10.58
N ASP A 174 7.90 -22.99 -11.73
CA ASP A 174 9.36 -22.85 -11.79
C ASP A 174 9.84 -21.46 -11.32
N ILE A 175 8.96 -20.45 -11.39
CA ILE A 175 9.22 -19.07 -10.95
C ILE A 175 8.68 -18.82 -9.53
N ALA A 176 7.46 -19.28 -9.25
CA ALA A 176 6.78 -19.12 -7.98
C ALA A 176 6.22 -20.47 -7.47
N PRO A 177 7.05 -21.34 -6.90
CA PRO A 177 6.64 -22.69 -6.49
C PRO A 177 5.44 -22.72 -5.55
N GLU A 178 5.35 -21.73 -4.66
CA GLU A 178 4.24 -21.59 -3.70
C GLU A 178 3.10 -20.68 -4.22
N GLY A 179 3.17 -20.24 -5.49
CA GLY A 179 2.16 -19.43 -6.13
C GLY A 179 2.07 -17.98 -5.62
N TYR A 180 3.15 -17.45 -5.04
CA TYR A 180 3.24 -16.03 -4.69
C TYR A 180 4.67 -15.50 -4.86
N LEU A 181 4.79 -14.19 -5.06
CA LEU A 181 6.05 -13.46 -5.04
C LEU A 181 5.90 -12.20 -4.18
N ILE A 182 6.96 -11.86 -3.46
CA ILE A 182 7.06 -10.65 -2.62
C ILE A 182 8.13 -9.75 -3.21
N ARG A 183 7.88 -8.43 -3.20
CA ARG A 183 8.88 -7.40 -3.52
C ARG A 183 8.84 -6.29 -2.47
N THR A 184 10.02 -5.77 -2.17
CA THR A 184 10.16 -4.52 -1.41
C THR A 184 10.79 -3.48 -2.32
N ASN A 185 11.90 -2.85 -1.93
CA ASN A 185 12.52 -1.79 -2.73
C ASN A 185 13.86 -2.22 -3.33
N TYR A 186 13.90 -3.46 -3.73
CA TYR A 186 14.91 -4.02 -4.62
C TYR A 186 14.24 -5.06 -5.54
N SER A 187 14.85 -5.29 -6.67
CA SER A 187 14.46 -6.27 -7.67
C SER A 187 15.42 -7.45 -7.67
N PHE A 188 14.94 -8.64 -7.94
CA PHE A 188 15.77 -9.86 -7.97
C PHE A 188 16.68 -9.90 -9.19
N ALA A 189 16.25 -9.29 -10.30
CA ALA A 189 17.08 -9.09 -11.49
C ALA A 189 18.11 -7.96 -11.34
N GLY A 190 18.02 -7.18 -10.26
CA GLY A 190 18.88 -6.02 -10.07
C GLY A 190 20.26 -6.35 -9.49
N LYS A 191 21.07 -5.33 -9.26
CA LYS A 191 22.40 -5.47 -8.67
C LYS A 191 22.29 -6.02 -7.25
N GLU A 192 23.06 -7.05 -6.95
CA GLU A 192 23.15 -7.63 -5.61
C GLU A 192 23.61 -6.60 -4.57
N ASN A 193 23.09 -6.74 -3.34
CA ASN A 193 23.42 -5.88 -2.20
C ASN A 193 23.15 -4.38 -2.45
N LYS A 194 22.20 -4.08 -3.36
CA LYS A 194 21.69 -2.73 -3.64
C LYS A 194 20.18 -2.70 -3.46
N GLY A 195 19.63 -1.49 -3.28
CA GLY A 195 18.24 -1.29 -2.95
C GLY A 195 17.98 -1.33 -1.44
N TYR A 196 16.72 -1.44 -1.04
CA TYR A 196 16.29 -1.30 0.36
C TYR A 196 15.22 -2.32 0.73
N GLY A 197 15.01 -2.53 2.04
CA GLY A 197 13.89 -3.30 2.55
C GLY A 197 14.14 -4.78 2.73
N TYR A 198 15.39 -5.22 2.83
CA TYR A 198 15.74 -6.63 3.03
C TYR A 198 15.15 -7.21 4.32
N ILE A 199 15.11 -6.43 5.42
CA ILE A 199 14.51 -6.86 6.69
C ILE A 199 13.01 -7.03 6.53
N ARG A 200 12.31 -6.09 5.89
CA ARG A 200 10.88 -6.18 5.60
C ARG A 200 10.54 -7.34 4.67
N TYR A 201 11.41 -7.60 3.69
CA TYR A 201 11.28 -8.77 2.84
C TYR A 201 11.36 -10.05 3.66
N ALA A 202 12.37 -10.20 4.53
CA ALA A 202 12.53 -11.38 5.38
C ALA A 202 11.35 -11.55 6.34
N THR A 203 10.82 -10.44 6.90
CA THR A 203 9.62 -10.48 7.75
C THR A 203 8.40 -10.94 6.95
N ALA A 204 8.16 -10.35 5.78
CA ALA A 204 7.03 -10.74 4.93
C ALA A 204 7.15 -12.19 4.45
N ALA A 205 8.34 -12.62 4.02
CA ALA A 205 8.59 -14.01 3.61
C ALA A 205 8.25 -15.00 4.74
N GLY A 206 8.71 -14.72 5.97
CA GLY A 206 8.39 -15.56 7.13
C GLY A 206 6.89 -15.62 7.42
N LEU A 207 6.14 -14.51 7.28
CA LEU A 207 4.68 -14.51 7.41
C LEU A 207 4.01 -15.39 6.36
N PHE A 208 4.40 -15.25 5.10
CA PHE A 208 3.84 -16.05 4.00
C PHE A 208 4.19 -17.54 4.13
N GLU A 209 5.43 -17.89 4.49
CA GLU A 209 5.84 -19.26 4.75
C GLU A 209 5.02 -19.92 5.86
N ASN A 210 4.74 -19.19 6.94
CA ASN A 210 3.89 -19.69 8.02
C ASN A 210 2.45 -19.84 7.55
N GLN A 211 1.90 -18.85 6.84
CA GLN A 211 0.54 -18.92 6.31
C GLN A 211 0.33 -20.12 5.38
N ILE A 212 1.30 -20.43 4.51
CA ILE A 212 1.22 -21.58 3.61
C ILE A 212 1.30 -22.92 4.37
N LYS A 213 2.05 -23.00 5.46
CA LYS A 213 2.08 -24.21 6.31
C LYS A 213 0.73 -24.46 6.99
N ASP A 214 0.03 -23.39 7.39
CA ASP A 214 -1.25 -23.44 8.07
C ASP A 214 -2.45 -23.55 7.10
N GLY A 215 -2.23 -23.31 5.82
CA GLY A 215 -3.25 -23.35 4.78
C GLY A 215 -2.89 -22.54 3.55
N LYS A 216 -3.91 -22.04 2.85
CA LYS A 216 -3.73 -21.15 1.70
C LYS A 216 -3.83 -19.68 2.11
N ILE A 217 -3.34 -18.81 1.23
CA ILE A 217 -3.37 -17.36 1.42
C ILE A 217 -4.81 -16.85 1.26
N SER A 218 -5.23 -15.95 2.16
CA SER A 218 -6.50 -15.22 2.05
C SER A 218 -6.27 -13.73 1.92
N PHE A 219 -7.28 -13.00 1.45
CA PHE A 219 -7.20 -11.53 1.41
C PHE A 219 -7.15 -10.95 2.82
N GLU A 220 -7.81 -11.59 3.80
CA GLU A 220 -7.79 -11.20 5.21
C GLU A 220 -6.35 -11.23 5.76
N PHE A 221 -5.61 -12.32 5.52
CA PHE A 221 -4.20 -12.39 5.87
C PHE A 221 -3.41 -11.23 5.26
N LEU A 222 -3.64 -10.93 3.98
CA LEU A 222 -2.91 -9.86 3.29
C LEU A 222 -3.24 -8.47 3.84
N ILE A 223 -4.47 -8.18 4.24
CA ILE A 223 -4.86 -6.84 4.68
C ILE A 223 -4.76 -6.65 6.21
N ASN A 224 -4.92 -7.71 6.99
CA ASN A 224 -4.91 -7.62 8.44
C ASN A 224 -3.53 -7.92 9.03
N ASP A 225 -2.83 -8.95 8.54
CA ASP A 225 -1.61 -9.42 9.20
C ASP A 225 -0.35 -8.78 8.61
N VAL A 226 -0.23 -8.71 7.28
CA VAL A 226 1.00 -8.21 6.65
C VAL A 226 1.24 -6.71 6.91
N PRO A 227 0.32 -5.78 6.61
CA PRO A 227 0.56 -4.34 6.80
C PRO A 227 0.48 -3.89 8.26
N ARG A 228 0.09 -4.78 9.17
CA ARG A 228 0.00 -4.54 10.62
C ARG A 228 0.97 -5.38 11.43
N CYS A 229 1.90 -6.05 10.76
CA CYS A 229 2.89 -6.92 11.38
C CYS A 229 3.81 -6.14 12.32
N LEU A 230 3.84 -6.55 13.58
CA LEU A 230 4.69 -5.98 14.63
C LEU A 230 5.96 -6.81 14.89
N VAL A 231 6.27 -7.74 13.97
CA VAL A 231 7.49 -8.55 13.99
C VAL A 231 8.62 -7.84 13.24
N HIS A 232 9.81 -7.91 13.81
CA HIS A 232 11.05 -7.45 13.17
C HIS A 232 12.02 -8.62 13.04
N SER A 233 12.16 -9.18 11.83
CA SER A 233 12.89 -10.43 11.59
C SER A 233 14.38 -10.38 11.97
N PHE A 234 15.03 -9.23 11.84
CA PHE A 234 16.46 -9.12 12.17
C PHE A 234 16.75 -9.12 13.67
N THR A 235 15.86 -8.54 14.48
CA THR A 235 16.01 -8.50 15.95
C THR A 235 15.24 -9.62 16.64
N ASN A 236 14.46 -10.41 15.92
CA ASN A 236 13.53 -11.41 16.46
C ASN A 236 12.61 -10.83 17.53
N THR A 237 12.13 -9.60 17.31
CA THR A 237 11.23 -8.90 18.23
C THR A 237 9.82 -8.98 17.68
N ASP A 238 8.85 -9.34 18.52
CA ASP A 238 7.42 -9.17 18.28
C ASP A 238 6.86 -8.25 19.38
N LEU A 239 6.39 -7.07 18.99
CA LEU A 239 5.84 -6.09 19.92
C LEU A 239 4.47 -6.48 20.47
N ALA A 240 3.81 -7.49 19.90
CA ALA A 240 2.53 -8.01 20.38
C ALA A 240 2.68 -9.07 21.51
N GLU A 241 3.87 -9.67 21.68
CA GLU A 241 4.07 -10.74 22.66
C GLU A 241 4.04 -10.26 24.12
N ASN A 242 4.61 -9.08 24.39
CA ASN A 242 4.76 -8.56 25.76
C ASN A 242 4.16 -7.17 25.88
N LEU A 243 2.84 -7.10 25.85
CA LEU A 243 2.13 -5.82 25.92
C LEU A 243 2.35 -5.12 27.28
N PRO A 244 2.53 -3.77 27.28
CA PRO A 244 2.48 -2.93 28.46
C PRO A 244 1.17 -3.11 29.23
N GLU A 245 1.18 -2.88 30.54
CA GLU A 245 -0.04 -3.04 31.36
C GLU A 245 -1.09 -2.01 30.96
N SER A 246 -0.69 -0.73 30.85
CA SER A 246 -1.62 0.37 30.56
C SER A 246 -1.03 1.41 29.62
N VAL A 247 -1.88 2.29 29.10
CA VAL A 247 -1.47 3.43 28.24
C VAL A 247 -0.49 4.39 28.96
N ASN A 248 -0.42 4.37 30.29
CA ASN A 248 0.43 5.24 31.09
C ASN A 248 1.90 4.78 31.17
N ASP A 249 2.19 3.55 30.75
CA ASP A 249 3.54 2.97 30.87
C ASP A 249 4.55 3.62 29.90
N LYS A 250 4.06 4.29 28.83
CA LYS A 250 4.89 5.03 27.86
C LYS A 250 6.05 4.20 27.30
N ASP A 251 5.73 3.02 26.79
CA ASP A 251 6.70 2.09 26.22
C ASP A 251 7.04 2.48 24.77
N TYR A 252 8.15 3.19 24.59
CA TYR A 252 8.66 3.63 23.28
C TYR A 252 9.68 2.66 22.73
N VAL A 253 9.41 2.13 21.55
CA VAL A 253 10.27 1.19 20.82
C VAL A 253 10.75 1.80 19.52
N TYR A 254 12.01 1.55 19.14
CA TYR A 254 12.55 1.93 17.85
C TYR A 254 11.84 1.16 16.73
N PHE A 255 11.16 1.89 15.83
CA PHE A 255 10.19 1.33 14.89
C PHE A 255 10.59 1.63 13.43
N ARG A 256 11.81 1.23 13.08
CA ARG A 256 12.28 1.23 11.69
C ARG A 256 12.38 -0.21 11.18
N ASP A 257 12.29 -0.39 9.87
CA ASP A 257 12.38 -1.67 9.17
C ASP A 257 11.30 -2.71 9.52
N TYR A 258 10.27 -2.32 10.29
CA TYR A 258 8.99 -3.04 10.31
C TYR A 258 8.26 -2.86 8.97
N ILE A 259 7.32 -3.76 8.65
CA ILE A 259 6.47 -3.59 7.46
C ILE A 259 5.67 -2.29 7.58
N PRO A 260 4.82 -2.07 8.63
CA PRO A 260 4.29 -0.75 8.91
C PRO A 260 5.36 0.12 9.56
N ARG A 261 5.40 1.40 9.22
CA ARG A 261 6.34 2.38 9.79
C ARG A 261 5.77 3.79 9.68
N TYR A 262 6.49 4.78 10.19
CA TYR A 262 6.01 6.16 10.16
C TYR A 262 5.64 6.66 8.75
N SER A 263 6.39 6.30 7.73
CA SER A 263 6.12 6.68 6.33
C SER A 263 5.00 5.86 5.66
N THR A 264 4.43 4.84 6.33
CA THR A 264 3.30 4.10 5.78
C THR A 264 2.06 4.97 5.74
N SER A 265 1.52 5.15 4.53
CA SER A 265 0.44 6.08 4.22
C SER A 265 -0.84 5.39 3.76
N ALA A 266 -0.76 4.12 3.39
CA ALA A 266 -1.90 3.29 3.02
C ALA A 266 -1.50 1.81 2.98
N ALA A 267 -2.48 0.93 3.11
CA ALA A 267 -2.37 -0.47 2.70
C ALA A 267 -3.58 -0.85 1.83
N VAL A 268 -3.33 -1.57 0.76
CA VAL A 268 -4.38 -1.96 -0.19
C VAL A 268 -4.17 -3.41 -0.62
N VAL A 269 -5.28 -4.17 -0.62
CA VAL A 269 -5.35 -5.47 -1.28
C VAL A 269 -6.37 -5.39 -2.41
N VAL A 270 -5.97 -5.70 -3.63
CA VAL A 270 -6.91 -5.92 -4.73
C VAL A 270 -7.14 -7.41 -4.83
N GLN A 271 -8.37 -7.83 -4.54
CA GLN A 271 -8.86 -9.19 -4.71
C GLN A 271 -9.51 -9.29 -6.09
N GLY A 272 -8.90 -10.06 -6.98
CA GLY A 272 -9.44 -10.36 -8.30
C GLY A 272 -10.67 -11.25 -8.24
N ILE A 273 -11.01 -11.84 -9.35
CA ILE A 273 -12.19 -12.71 -9.53
C ILE A 273 -11.76 -14.10 -9.99
N LYS A 274 -12.69 -15.05 -9.95
CA LYS A 274 -12.57 -16.31 -10.70
C LYS A 274 -12.99 -16.11 -12.15
N GLU A 275 -12.54 -16.99 -13.03
CA GLU A 275 -12.78 -16.94 -14.46
C GLU A 275 -14.28 -16.79 -14.85
N ASP A 276 -15.19 -17.39 -14.06
CA ASP A 276 -16.64 -17.38 -14.30
C ASP A 276 -17.38 -16.21 -13.60
N GLU A 277 -16.66 -15.35 -12.88
CA GLU A 277 -17.27 -14.24 -12.15
C GLU A 277 -17.24 -12.94 -12.94
N SER A 278 -18.17 -12.04 -12.62
CA SER A 278 -18.18 -10.69 -13.21
C SER A 278 -16.93 -9.91 -12.78
N PRO A 279 -16.20 -9.25 -13.68
CA PRO A 279 -15.08 -8.37 -13.34
C PRO A 279 -15.44 -7.24 -12.37
N LEU A 280 -16.71 -6.85 -12.32
CA LEU A 280 -17.21 -5.84 -11.38
C LEU A 280 -17.22 -6.31 -9.92
N LEU A 281 -16.98 -7.61 -9.65
CA LEU A 281 -16.79 -8.15 -8.30
C LEU A 281 -15.35 -8.04 -7.80
N THR A 282 -14.43 -7.54 -8.63
CA THR A 282 -13.09 -7.16 -8.17
C THR A 282 -13.22 -6.20 -6.99
N THR A 283 -12.57 -6.53 -5.89
CA THR A 283 -12.71 -5.80 -4.63
C THR A 283 -11.39 -5.18 -4.22
N MET A 284 -11.37 -3.88 -3.95
CA MET A 284 -10.20 -3.20 -3.41
C MET A 284 -10.39 -2.93 -1.92
N TRP A 285 -9.75 -3.74 -1.07
CA TRP A 285 -9.72 -3.57 0.38
C TRP A 285 -8.69 -2.50 0.73
N THR A 286 -9.14 -1.38 1.27
CA THR A 286 -8.34 -0.16 1.37
C THR A 286 -8.24 0.36 2.79
N ILE A 287 -7.03 0.55 3.27
CA ILE A 287 -6.71 1.29 4.50
C ILE A 287 -6.05 2.60 4.07
N LEU A 288 -6.68 3.75 4.32
CA LEU A 288 -6.05 5.06 4.15
C LEU A 288 -5.40 5.52 5.44
N GLY A 289 -4.20 6.08 5.34
CA GLY A 289 -3.36 6.46 6.48
C GLY A 289 -2.56 5.27 7.02
N PHE A 290 -2.12 5.38 8.26
CA PHE A 290 -1.30 4.36 8.91
C PHE A 290 -2.13 3.12 9.29
N PRO A 291 -1.76 1.90 8.87
CA PRO A 291 -2.62 0.72 9.01
C PRO A 291 -3.01 0.35 10.44
N LEU A 292 -2.16 0.69 11.41
CA LEU A 292 -2.43 0.41 12.83
C LEU A 292 -3.32 1.48 13.50
N THR A 293 -3.70 2.53 12.78
CA THR A 293 -4.58 3.60 13.28
C THR A 293 -5.73 3.90 12.33
N SER A 294 -6.01 3.00 11.38
CA SER A 294 -7.08 3.12 10.41
C SER A 294 -7.80 1.79 10.22
N VAL A 295 -8.92 1.81 9.52
CA VAL A 295 -9.76 0.65 9.26
C VAL A 295 -9.83 0.34 7.77
N THR A 296 -10.07 -0.93 7.45
CA THR A 296 -10.23 -1.41 6.07
C THR A 296 -11.61 -1.10 5.54
N ILE A 297 -11.66 -0.41 4.38
CA ILE A 297 -12.89 -0.14 3.64
C ILE A 297 -12.84 -0.87 2.30
N PRO A 298 -13.81 -1.74 1.98
CA PRO A 298 -13.90 -2.37 0.67
C PRO A 298 -14.50 -1.43 -0.36
N LEU A 299 -13.98 -1.51 -1.60
CA LEU A 299 -14.42 -0.70 -2.73
C LEU A 299 -14.73 -1.56 -3.94
N TRP A 300 -15.81 -1.22 -4.63
CA TRP A 300 -16.26 -1.77 -5.90
C TRP A 300 -16.55 -0.64 -6.88
N LEU A 301 -16.49 -0.93 -8.17
CA LEU A 301 -16.88 0.03 -9.20
C LEU A 301 -18.41 0.12 -9.26
N ALA A 302 -18.94 1.30 -8.95
CA ALA A 302 -20.32 1.65 -9.23
C ALA A 302 -20.42 2.35 -10.60
N ASP A 303 -21.50 2.11 -11.36
CA ASP A 303 -21.66 2.64 -12.72
C ASP A 303 -21.66 4.17 -12.77
N ASP A 304 -22.16 4.82 -11.73
CA ASP A 304 -22.19 6.28 -11.60
C ASP A 304 -20.93 6.89 -10.95
N GLY A 305 -19.92 6.05 -10.63
CA GLY A 305 -18.69 6.49 -9.98
C GLY A 305 -18.82 6.81 -8.49
N SER A 306 -19.92 6.41 -7.84
CA SER A 306 -20.09 6.60 -6.39
C SER A 306 -18.98 5.92 -5.60
N LEU A 307 -18.46 6.62 -4.60
CA LEU A 307 -17.47 6.17 -3.62
C LEU A 307 -17.87 6.64 -2.22
N PRO A 308 -17.39 5.99 -1.14
CA PRO A 308 -17.57 6.52 0.21
C PRO A 308 -16.95 7.91 0.34
N ALA A 309 -17.71 8.89 0.82
CA ALA A 309 -17.25 10.27 0.97
C ALA A 309 -16.05 10.37 1.93
N ILE A 310 -15.97 9.46 2.93
CA ILE A 310 -14.83 9.41 3.87
C ILE A 310 -13.49 9.04 3.22
N LEU A 311 -13.51 8.48 1.99
CA LEU A 311 -12.30 8.13 1.23
C LEU A 311 -11.99 9.14 0.11
N MET A 312 -12.92 10.03 -0.21
CA MET A 312 -12.77 11.05 -1.25
C MET A 312 -12.15 12.33 -0.68
N GLY A 313 -11.57 13.16 -1.55
CA GLY A 313 -11.11 14.49 -1.14
C GLY A 313 -12.28 15.38 -0.76
N ASN A 314 -12.24 15.95 0.44
CA ASN A 314 -13.15 17.00 0.90
C ASN A 314 -12.74 18.38 0.33
N GLU A 315 -13.26 19.48 0.87
CA GLU A 315 -12.91 20.85 0.47
C GLU A 315 -11.42 21.18 0.61
N SER A 316 -10.72 20.55 1.57
CA SER A 316 -9.27 20.66 1.71
C SER A 316 -8.47 19.82 0.71
N GLY A 317 -9.14 18.88 0.03
CA GLY A 317 -8.55 17.89 -0.87
C GLY A 317 -8.14 16.58 -0.19
N ASN A 318 -8.29 16.48 1.14
CA ASN A 318 -7.96 15.30 1.93
C ASN A 318 -9.16 14.39 2.15
N ALA A 319 -8.90 13.09 2.29
CA ALA A 319 -9.94 12.13 2.67
C ALA A 319 -10.17 12.17 4.19
N PRO A 320 -11.41 12.31 4.68
CA PRO A 320 -11.71 12.37 6.12
C PRO A 320 -11.16 11.18 6.92
N LEU A 321 -11.22 9.97 6.38
CA LEU A 321 -10.65 8.79 7.06
C LEU A 321 -9.12 8.85 7.13
N CYS A 322 -8.45 9.37 6.10
CA CYS A 322 -7.00 9.57 6.11
C CYS A 322 -6.59 10.60 7.17
N ASP A 323 -7.29 11.73 7.24
CA ASP A 323 -7.06 12.76 8.26
C ASP A 323 -7.21 12.19 9.68
N LEU A 324 -8.29 11.44 9.93
CA LEU A 324 -8.51 10.78 11.23
C LEU A 324 -7.40 9.79 11.57
N ALA A 325 -7.00 8.94 10.60
CA ALA A 325 -5.94 7.96 10.78
C ALA A 325 -4.59 8.62 11.13
N LEU A 326 -4.27 9.77 10.51
CA LEU A 326 -3.06 10.53 10.81
C LEU A 326 -3.11 11.23 12.17
N GLN A 327 -4.27 11.74 12.59
CA GLN A 327 -4.46 12.27 13.95
C GLN A 327 -4.26 11.17 15.00
N LEU A 328 -4.74 9.95 14.74
CA LEU A 328 -4.54 8.81 15.63
C LEU A 328 -3.09 8.32 15.62
N LYS A 329 -2.41 8.38 14.48
CA LYS A 329 -0.99 8.08 14.34
C LYS A 329 -0.14 9.01 15.21
N ASP A 330 -0.48 10.30 15.29
CA ASP A 330 0.21 11.25 16.15
C ASP A 330 0.09 10.91 17.66
N LYS A 331 -0.91 10.10 18.05
CA LYS A 331 -1.04 9.60 19.44
C LYS A 331 -0.11 8.42 19.73
N VAL A 332 0.28 7.66 18.72
CA VAL A 332 1.12 6.45 18.88
C VAL A 332 2.59 6.68 18.51
N PHE A 333 2.93 7.78 17.85
CA PHE A 333 4.31 8.19 17.62
C PHE A 333 4.70 9.32 18.58
N SER A 334 5.96 9.34 19.02
CA SER A 334 6.43 10.37 19.96
C SER A 334 6.37 11.77 19.34
N SER A 335 5.79 12.73 20.07
CA SER A 335 5.69 14.14 19.62
C SER A 335 6.80 15.03 20.17
N GLN A 336 7.68 14.52 21.04
CA GLN A 336 8.51 15.36 21.92
C GLN A 336 9.97 15.55 21.50
N ASN A 337 10.42 14.98 20.37
CA ASN A 337 11.79 15.16 19.91
C ASN A 337 11.90 15.02 18.38
N ASP A 338 13.04 15.43 17.84
CA ASP A 338 13.33 15.49 16.41
C ASP A 338 13.34 14.13 15.70
N ALA A 339 13.31 13.03 16.46
CA ALA A 339 13.31 11.66 15.94
C ALA A 339 11.96 10.93 16.17
N ARG A 340 10.87 11.67 16.32
CA ARG A 340 9.53 11.10 16.64
C ARG A 340 9.10 9.97 15.69
N GLU A 341 9.43 10.07 14.42
CA GLU A 341 9.11 9.10 13.38
C GLU A 341 9.85 7.75 13.52
N ASN A 342 10.86 7.70 14.38
CA ASN A 342 11.64 6.50 14.63
C ASN A 342 11.13 5.69 15.83
N TYR A 343 10.19 6.22 16.63
CA TYR A 343 9.77 5.57 17.86
C TYR A 343 8.27 5.50 17.98
N ILE A 344 7.74 4.28 18.12
CA ILE A 344 6.33 4.04 18.39
C ILE A 344 6.11 3.83 19.89
N ASN A 345 5.03 4.37 20.42
CA ASN A 345 4.56 4.10 21.77
C ASN A 345 3.64 2.87 21.76
N VAL A 346 4.18 1.71 22.11
CA VAL A 346 3.44 0.45 22.09
C VAL A 346 2.25 0.51 23.03
N SER A 347 2.39 1.12 24.23
CA SER A 347 1.29 1.22 25.20
C SER A 347 0.11 2.05 24.70
N ALA A 348 0.36 3.09 23.89
CA ALA A 348 -0.69 3.87 23.25
C ALA A 348 -1.36 3.12 22.08
N LEU A 349 -0.61 2.23 21.42
CA LEU A 349 -1.11 1.42 20.33
C LEU A 349 -1.92 0.23 20.84
N MET A 350 -1.33 -0.54 21.77
CA MET A 350 -1.86 -1.78 22.34
C MET A 350 -1.37 -1.96 23.78
N ASN A 351 -2.24 -2.39 24.67
CA ASN A 351 -1.92 -2.68 26.07
C ASN A 351 -2.85 -3.76 26.63
N LYS A 352 -2.54 -4.31 27.82
CA LYS A 352 -3.33 -5.37 28.45
C LYS A 352 -4.73 -4.92 28.90
N GLU A 353 -4.93 -3.63 29.15
CA GLU A 353 -6.24 -3.05 29.47
C GLU A 353 -7.15 -2.90 28.25
N ASN A 354 -6.68 -3.22 27.03
CA ASN A 354 -7.41 -3.05 25.77
C ASN A 354 -7.86 -1.60 25.51
N THR A 355 -7.04 -0.62 25.94
CA THR A 355 -7.33 0.80 25.80
C THR A 355 -6.54 1.47 24.67
N GLY A 356 -5.64 0.74 24.00
CA GLY A 356 -4.83 1.23 22.88
C GLY A 356 -5.65 1.59 21.65
N VAL A 357 -5.12 2.48 20.83
CA VAL A 357 -5.80 2.99 19.61
C VAL A 357 -6.20 1.84 18.70
N TYR A 358 -5.27 0.95 18.37
CA TYR A 358 -5.54 -0.18 17.48
C TYR A 358 -6.65 -1.08 18.02
N GLN A 359 -6.59 -1.44 19.31
CA GLN A 359 -7.56 -2.30 19.97
C GLN A 359 -8.99 -1.72 19.98
N LYS A 360 -9.10 -0.38 20.00
CA LYS A 360 -10.39 0.31 19.98
C LYS A 360 -11.01 0.42 18.60
N ILE A 361 -10.19 0.51 17.52
CA ILE A 361 -10.72 0.65 16.16
C ILE A 361 -11.06 -0.68 15.50
N ILE A 362 -10.38 -1.78 15.87
CA ILE A 362 -10.61 -3.11 15.29
C ILE A 362 -12.07 -3.56 15.35
N PRO A 363 -12.84 -3.37 16.44
CA PRO A 363 -14.25 -3.75 16.45
C PRO A 363 -15.14 -2.98 15.43
N VAL A 364 -14.69 -1.79 14.99
CA VAL A 364 -15.37 -1.06 13.89
C VAL A 364 -15.08 -1.75 12.57
N GLU A 365 -13.82 -2.12 12.33
CA GLU A 365 -13.41 -2.85 11.13
C GLU A 365 -14.12 -4.21 11.02
N GLU A 366 -14.23 -4.96 12.12
CA GLU A 366 -14.94 -6.25 12.13
C GLU A 366 -16.42 -6.11 11.67
N GLN A 367 -17.09 -5.02 12.04
CA GLN A 367 -18.44 -4.73 11.56
C GLN A 367 -18.46 -4.45 10.06
N ILE A 368 -17.50 -3.67 9.56
CA ILE A 368 -17.36 -3.37 8.13
C ILE A 368 -17.11 -4.67 7.35
N MET A 369 -16.15 -5.48 7.78
CA MET A 369 -15.79 -6.74 7.14
C MET A 369 -16.98 -7.71 7.09
N LYS A 370 -17.68 -7.88 8.22
CA LYS A 370 -18.87 -8.73 8.28
C LYS A 370 -19.97 -8.28 7.31
N HIS A 371 -20.21 -6.98 7.19
CA HIS A 371 -21.20 -6.43 6.27
C HIS A 371 -20.77 -6.62 4.81
N ALA A 372 -19.49 -6.34 4.51
CA ALA A 372 -18.92 -6.48 3.18
C ALA A 372 -18.97 -7.92 2.68
N LEU A 373 -18.49 -8.87 3.49
CA LEU A 373 -18.48 -10.30 3.13
C LEU A 373 -19.89 -10.83 2.86
N LYS A 374 -20.85 -10.46 3.72
CA LYS A 374 -22.27 -10.83 3.49
C LYS A 374 -22.80 -10.27 2.16
N SER A 375 -22.41 -9.05 1.78
CA SER A 375 -22.81 -8.45 0.51
C SER A 375 -22.15 -9.15 -0.66
N LEU A 376 -20.84 -9.43 -0.59
CA LEU A 376 -20.08 -10.15 -1.61
C LEU A 376 -20.64 -11.56 -1.86
N ASP A 377 -20.94 -12.32 -0.80
CA ASP A 377 -21.51 -13.68 -0.93
C ASP A 377 -22.86 -13.63 -1.68
N LYS A 378 -23.68 -12.63 -1.37
CA LYS A 378 -24.95 -12.40 -2.07
C LYS A 378 -24.69 -12.05 -3.54
N TRP A 379 -23.81 -11.11 -3.85
CA TRP A 379 -23.56 -10.66 -5.21
C TRP A 379 -22.87 -11.72 -6.07
N ARG A 380 -22.01 -12.54 -5.49
CA ARG A 380 -21.41 -13.70 -6.15
C ARG A 380 -22.44 -14.76 -6.53
N SER A 381 -23.51 -14.91 -5.74
CA SER A 381 -24.58 -15.90 -5.99
C SER A 381 -25.72 -15.38 -6.85
N SER A 382 -26.08 -14.11 -6.77
CA SER A 382 -27.27 -13.53 -7.39
C SER A 382 -27.01 -12.38 -8.37
N GLY A 383 -25.75 -12.04 -8.59
CA GLY A 383 -25.31 -10.88 -9.39
C GLY A 383 -25.18 -9.61 -8.56
N LEU A 384 -24.28 -8.76 -8.99
CA LEU A 384 -24.02 -7.45 -8.38
C LEU A 384 -25.23 -6.52 -8.58
N VAL A 385 -25.64 -5.83 -7.54
CA VAL A 385 -26.73 -4.85 -7.57
C VAL A 385 -26.18 -3.48 -7.21
N GLU A 386 -26.07 -2.60 -8.19
CA GLU A 386 -25.46 -1.26 -8.04
C GLU A 386 -26.06 -0.45 -6.87
N ASN A 387 -27.38 -0.45 -6.72
CA ASN A 387 -28.03 0.27 -5.62
C ASN A 387 -27.63 -0.27 -4.23
N GLU A 388 -27.17 -1.51 -4.13
CA GLU A 388 -26.65 -2.07 -2.86
C GLU A 388 -25.24 -1.57 -2.56
N ILE A 389 -24.40 -1.37 -3.58
CA ILE A 389 -23.09 -0.71 -3.41
C ILE A 389 -23.28 0.69 -2.83
N LYS A 390 -24.18 1.49 -3.42
CA LYS A 390 -24.48 2.85 -2.95
C LYS A 390 -24.98 2.86 -1.50
N LYS A 391 -25.88 1.94 -1.14
CA LYS A 391 -26.37 1.81 0.24
C LYS A 391 -25.26 1.41 1.20
N PHE A 392 -24.35 0.54 0.77
CA PHE A 392 -23.21 0.17 1.57
C PHE A 392 -22.29 1.38 1.81
N TYR A 393 -21.99 2.18 0.78
CA TYR A 393 -21.18 3.38 0.90
C TYR A 393 -21.82 4.46 1.79
N GLN A 394 -23.13 4.66 1.66
CA GLN A 394 -23.89 5.56 2.56
C GLN A 394 -23.82 5.09 4.01
N TRP A 395 -23.89 3.78 4.25
CA TRP A 395 -23.73 3.22 5.59
C TRP A 395 -22.31 3.43 6.13
N ILE A 396 -21.26 3.25 5.30
CA ILE A 396 -19.88 3.55 5.65
C ILE A 396 -19.75 5.01 6.09
N ASP A 397 -20.23 5.95 5.28
CA ASP A 397 -20.14 7.38 5.55
C ASP A 397 -20.88 7.79 6.85
N ALA A 398 -22.03 7.19 7.11
CA ALA A 398 -22.82 7.50 8.28
C ALA A 398 -22.27 6.92 9.59
N THR A 399 -21.44 5.86 9.53
CA THR A 399 -21.15 5.08 10.74
C THR A 399 -19.68 4.98 11.11
N VAL A 400 -18.75 4.98 10.15
CA VAL A 400 -17.36 4.61 10.43
C VAL A 400 -16.65 5.65 11.29
N ILE A 401 -16.63 6.92 10.88
CA ILE A 401 -15.93 7.98 11.62
C ILE A 401 -16.58 8.21 12.97
N GLU A 402 -17.92 8.23 13.03
CA GLU A 402 -18.67 8.38 14.28
C GLU A 402 -18.33 7.27 15.28
N ASN A 403 -18.34 6.00 14.82
CA ASN A 403 -18.01 4.87 15.66
C ASN A 403 -16.56 4.92 16.18
N ILE A 404 -15.59 5.31 15.33
CA ILE A 404 -14.20 5.46 15.75
C ILE A 404 -14.08 6.57 16.82
N ASN A 405 -14.67 7.75 16.57
CA ASN A 405 -14.65 8.86 17.51
C ASN A 405 -15.28 8.49 18.86
N SER A 406 -16.44 7.83 18.82
CA SER A 406 -17.13 7.35 20.02
C SER A 406 -16.26 6.39 20.86
N LYS A 407 -15.61 5.40 20.21
CA LYS A 407 -14.76 4.43 20.90
C LYS A 407 -13.49 5.04 21.48
N LEU A 408 -12.94 6.06 20.83
CA LEU A 408 -11.74 6.76 21.25
C LEU A 408 -12.03 7.98 22.13
N LYS A 409 -13.31 8.32 22.36
CA LYS A 409 -13.76 9.51 23.11
C LYS A 409 -13.16 10.80 22.52
N ILE A 410 -13.13 10.91 21.22
CA ILE A 410 -12.72 12.12 20.50
C ILE A 410 -13.97 12.99 20.36
N GLU A 411 -13.93 14.19 20.91
CA GLU A 411 -14.97 15.21 20.66
C GLU A 411 -14.82 15.74 19.23
N ASN A 412 -15.96 15.91 18.53
CA ASN A 412 -16.02 16.42 17.17
C ASN A 412 -15.78 17.95 17.12
#